data_b6dc373aa943b7c4c9ca6e88b028f903
#
_entry.id   b6dc373aa943b7c4c9ca6e88b028f903
#
_cell.length_a   1.000
_cell.length_b   1.000
_cell.length_c   1.000
_cell.angle_alpha   90.00
_cell.angle_beta   90.00
_cell.angle_gamma   90.00
#
_symmetry.space_group_name_H-M   'P 1'
#
loop_
_entity.id
_entity.type
_entity.pdbx_description
1 polymer ?
#
loop_
_entity_poly.entity_id
_entity_poly.type
_entity_poly.pdbx_seq_one_letter_code
_entity_poly.pdbx_strand_id
1 'polypeptide(L)'
;MGTTMTGNALNQWIEEEESLKLRLAEAKRNGEGTAYVTSEMVKDHSGLAIMQGILCGRYIAPSIGQTLGFLLVSVADGEVIFQGTPSPAVLNPMGGVHGGWYATLLDSAMACAVHTKIPKGRLYTTAELSVNLVRGIGQTPKLRAVGRVIHVGRQMATAEGKLIDADGKLYAHGTTTCLIFDPK
;
A
#
# COMPACT_ATOMS: atom_id res chain seq x y z
N MET A 1 -24.51 24.05 0.36
CA MET A 1 -25.01 22.66 0.41
C MET A 1 -23.91 21.70 -0.05
N GLY A 2 -22.98 21.31 0.83
CA GLY A 2 -21.81 20.49 0.46
C GLY A 2 -21.23 19.66 1.63
N THR A 3 -21.92 19.53 2.74
CA THR A 3 -21.31 19.01 3.99
C THR A 3 -21.73 17.58 4.36
N THR A 4 -22.59 16.92 3.59
CA THR A 4 -23.19 15.63 3.98
C THR A 4 -22.54 14.40 3.30
N MET A 5 -21.78 14.57 2.21
CA MET A 5 -21.15 13.44 1.53
C MET A 5 -19.75 13.08 2.08
N THR A 6 -19.02 14.07 2.60
CA THR A 6 -17.65 13.94 3.11
C THR A 6 -17.54 13.09 4.38
N GLY A 7 -18.46 13.28 5.31
CA GLY A 7 -18.48 12.49 6.56
C GLY A 7 -18.74 10.99 6.35
N ASN A 8 -19.45 10.62 5.30
CA ASN A 8 -19.81 9.23 5.02
C ASN A 8 -18.59 8.42 4.51
N ALA A 9 -17.80 8.97 3.56
CA ALA A 9 -16.64 8.27 3.00
C ALA A 9 -15.52 8.05 4.04
N LEU A 10 -15.25 9.05 4.88
CA LEU A 10 -14.26 8.90 5.96
C LEU A 10 -14.71 7.87 7.00
N ASN A 11 -15.97 7.88 7.41
CA ASN A 11 -16.51 6.89 8.35
C ASN A 11 -16.42 5.48 7.75
N GLN A 12 -16.76 5.32 6.47
CA GLN A 12 -16.60 4.05 5.78
C GLN A 12 -15.14 3.56 5.81
N TRP A 13 -14.16 4.43 5.55
CA TRP A 13 -12.74 4.07 5.61
C TRP A 13 -12.28 3.65 7.02
N ILE A 14 -12.84 4.29 8.05
CA ILE A 14 -12.57 3.94 9.44
C ILE A 14 -13.15 2.55 9.76
N GLU A 15 -14.41 2.30 9.39
CA GLU A 15 -15.07 1.01 9.60
C GLU A 15 -14.37 -0.14 8.86
N GLU A 16 -13.97 0.09 7.60
CA GLU A 16 -13.19 -0.87 6.81
C GLU A 16 -11.85 -1.23 7.48
N GLU A 17 -11.14 -0.22 8.00
CA GLU A 17 -9.87 -0.42 8.73
C GLU A 17 -10.08 -1.20 10.03
N GLU A 18 -11.10 -0.86 10.81
CA GLU A 18 -11.40 -1.54 12.07
C GLU A 18 -11.79 -3.01 11.81
N SER A 19 -12.67 -3.26 10.84
CA SER A 19 -13.06 -4.59 10.41
C SER A 19 -11.85 -5.41 9.96
N LEU A 20 -10.96 -4.81 9.17
CA LEU A 20 -9.71 -5.46 8.73
C LEU A 20 -8.81 -5.81 9.90
N LYS A 21 -8.59 -4.89 10.84
CA LYS A 21 -7.76 -5.12 12.03
C LYS A 21 -8.30 -6.27 12.90
N LEU A 22 -9.62 -6.37 13.04
CA LEU A 22 -10.26 -7.47 13.76
C LEU A 22 -10.01 -8.82 13.06
N ARG A 23 -10.17 -8.89 11.73
CA ARG A 23 -9.89 -10.10 10.94
C ARG A 23 -8.42 -10.51 11.03
N LEU A 24 -7.49 -9.57 10.94
CA LEU A 24 -6.06 -9.84 11.06
C LEU A 24 -5.69 -10.34 12.47
N ALA A 25 -6.31 -9.77 13.50
CA ALA A 25 -6.13 -10.23 14.88
C ALA A 25 -6.70 -11.64 15.10
N GLU A 26 -7.79 -11.99 14.46
CA GLU A 26 -8.37 -13.34 14.49
C GLU A 26 -7.50 -14.35 13.75
N ALA A 27 -7.03 -14.04 12.55
CA ALA A 27 -6.09 -14.87 11.79
C ALA A 27 -4.85 -15.18 12.63
N LYS A 28 -4.29 -14.16 13.30
CA LYS A 28 -3.15 -14.35 14.21
C LYS A 28 -3.47 -15.26 15.40
N ARG A 29 -4.65 -15.15 16.02
CA ARG A 29 -5.08 -16.06 17.11
C ARG A 29 -5.22 -17.50 16.63
N ASN A 30 -5.60 -17.69 15.36
CA ASN A 30 -5.72 -19.01 14.73
C ASN A 30 -4.37 -19.58 14.25
N GLY A 31 -3.25 -18.92 14.54
CA GLY A 31 -1.91 -19.36 14.15
C GLY A 31 -1.51 -18.99 12.72
N GLU A 32 -2.30 -18.17 12.03
CA GLU A 32 -1.95 -17.62 10.72
C GLU A 32 -1.04 -16.40 10.86
N GLY A 33 -0.47 -15.93 9.74
CA GLY A 33 0.37 -14.72 9.72
C GLY A 33 1.65 -14.85 10.55
N THR A 34 2.20 -16.05 10.66
CA THR A 34 3.42 -16.34 11.44
C THR A 34 4.68 -16.34 10.59
N ALA A 35 4.55 -16.32 9.26
CA ALA A 35 5.67 -16.33 8.33
C ALA A 35 5.61 -15.19 7.32
N TYR A 36 6.77 -14.63 7.02
CA TYR A 36 6.96 -13.77 5.85
C TYR A 36 6.90 -14.60 4.57
N VAL A 37 6.58 -13.96 3.46
CA VAL A 37 6.64 -14.58 2.14
C VAL A 37 8.09 -14.98 1.85
N THR A 38 8.30 -16.26 1.55
CA THR A 38 9.62 -16.82 1.21
C THR A 38 9.79 -16.96 -0.30
N SER A 39 11.04 -17.08 -0.76
CA SER A 39 11.33 -17.37 -2.17
C SER A 39 10.71 -18.68 -2.66
N GLU A 40 10.50 -19.64 -1.76
CA GLU A 40 9.85 -20.92 -2.06
C GLU A 40 8.34 -20.73 -2.32
N MET A 41 7.67 -19.92 -1.52
CA MET A 41 6.26 -19.58 -1.74
C MET A 41 6.03 -18.85 -3.07
N VAL A 42 7.00 -18.02 -3.50
CA VAL A 42 6.95 -17.32 -4.80
C VAL A 42 6.97 -18.29 -5.98
N LYS A 43 7.60 -19.45 -5.85
CA LYS A 43 7.60 -20.49 -6.92
C LYS A 43 6.20 -21.04 -7.17
N ASP A 44 5.37 -21.15 -6.16
CA ASP A 44 4.09 -21.82 -6.22
C ASP A 44 2.89 -20.87 -6.31
N HIS A 45 3.08 -19.58 -5.94
CA HIS A 45 2.01 -18.59 -5.87
C HIS A 45 2.27 -17.41 -6.81
N SER A 46 1.22 -16.92 -7.46
CA SER A 46 1.26 -15.64 -8.18
C SER A 46 1.34 -14.48 -7.19
N GLY A 47 1.88 -13.35 -7.64
CA GLY A 47 1.93 -12.13 -6.82
C GLY A 47 0.55 -11.69 -6.31
N LEU A 48 -0.51 -11.85 -7.11
CA LEU A 48 -1.89 -11.57 -6.67
C LEU A 48 -2.29 -12.47 -5.48
N ALA A 49 -2.02 -13.78 -5.56
CA ALA A 49 -2.34 -14.70 -4.47
C ALA A 49 -1.54 -14.38 -3.18
N ILE A 50 -0.28 -13.96 -3.34
CA ILE A 50 0.58 -13.51 -2.22
C ILE A 50 -0.01 -12.25 -1.58
N MET A 51 -0.34 -11.23 -2.37
CA MET A 51 -0.90 -9.97 -1.87
C MET A 51 -2.26 -10.17 -1.19
N GLN A 52 -3.11 -11.03 -1.74
CA GLN A 52 -4.37 -11.43 -1.10
C GLN A 52 -4.13 -12.20 0.21
N GLY A 53 -3.09 -13.03 0.26
CA GLY A 53 -2.67 -13.72 1.48
C GLY A 53 -2.21 -12.78 2.59
N ILE A 54 -1.51 -11.68 2.25
CA ILE A 54 -1.15 -10.62 3.19
C ILE A 54 -2.41 -9.89 3.68
N LEU A 55 -3.32 -9.52 2.77
CA LEU A 55 -4.55 -8.81 3.10
C LEU A 55 -5.48 -9.60 4.04
N CYS A 56 -5.56 -10.92 3.88
CA CYS A 56 -6.38 -11.76 4.75
C CYS A 56 -5.66 -12.25 6.02
N GLY A 57 -4.37 -11.89 6.21
CA GLY A 57 -3.61 -12.26 7.39
C GLY A 57 -2.94 -13.63 7.34
N ARG A 58 -2.95 -14.33 6.21
CA ARG A 58 -2.25 -15.61 6.01
C ARG A 58 -0.73 -15.44 6.09
N TYR A 59 -0.21 -14.31 5.58
CA TYR A 59 1.21 -13.94 5.62
C TYR A 59 1.41 -12.67 6.45
N ILE A 60 2.61 -12.52 7.03
CA ILE A 60 2.99 -11.31 7.76
C ILE A 60 3.06 -10.13 6.80
N ALA A 61 2.37 -9.04 7.14
CA ALA A 61 2.52 -7.77 6.43
C ALA A 61 3.92 -7.17 6.66
N PRO A 62 4.49 -6.46 5.68
CA PRO A 62 5.78 -5.80 5.84
C PRO A 62 5.80 -4.85 7.05
N SER A 63 6.85 -4.93 7.87
CA SER A 63 7.00 -4.15 9.11
C SER A 63 7.05 -2.64 8.91
N ILE A 64 7.42 -2.17 7.71
CA ILE A 64 7.43 -0.75 7.35
C ILE A 64 6.06 -0.09 7.55
N GLY A 65 4.97 -0.81 7.29
CA GLY A 65 3.61 -0.33 7.51
C GLY A 65 3.33 -0.06 8.99
N GLN A 66 3.77 -0.93 9.88
CA GLN A 66 3.64 -0.74 11.33
C GLN A 66 4.48 0.47 11.81
N THR A 67 5.70 0.60 11.31
CA THR A 67 6.62 1.68 11.67
C THR A 67 6.08 3.05 11.27
N LEU A 68 5.45 3.15 10.10
CA LEU A 68 4.99 4.41 9.51
C LEU A 68 3.47 4.63 9.63
N GLY A 69 2.74 3.74 10.29
CA GLY A 69 1.31 3.91 10.58
C GLY A 69 0.41 3.76 9.36
N PHE A 70 0.69 2.78 8.48
CA PHE A 70 -0.18 2.45 7.36
C PHE A 70 -0.37 0.93 7.18
N LEU A 71 -1.44 0.54 6.53
CA LEU A 71 -1.77 -0.86 6.28
C LEU A 71 -2.38 -1.07 4.90
N LEU A 72 -2.25 -2.29 4.38
CA LEU A 72 -2.88 -2.74 3.16
C LEU A 72 -4.39 -2.91 3.40
N VAL A 73 -5.23 -2.22 2.62
CA VAL A 73 -6.70 -2.27 2.78
C VAL A 73 -7.44 -2.87 1.59
N SER A 74 -6.82 -2.89 0.41
CA SER A 74 -7.44 -3.48 -0.78
C SER A 74 -6.40 -4.05 -1.73
N VAL A 75 -6.73 -5.17 -2.35
CA VAL A 75 -5.94 -5.84 -3.38
C VAL A 75 -6.86 -6.31 -4.50
N ALA A 76 -6.62 -5.79 -5.69
CA ALA A 76 -7.21 -6.25 -6.93
C ALA A 76 -6.12 -6.50 -7.98
N ASP A 77 -6.44 -7.13 -9.08
CA ASP A 77 -5.49 -7.38 -10.17
C ASP A 77 -5.05 -6.06 -10.82
N GLY A 78 -3.80 -5.66 -10.60
CA GLY A 78 -3.22 -4.41 -11.09
C GLY A 78 -3.53 -3.17 -10.24
N GLU A 79 -4.24 -3.30 -9.12
CA GLU A 79 -4.52 -2.20 -8.21
C GLU A 79 -4.34 -2.61 -6.75
N VAL A 80 -3.68 -1.76 -5.97
CA VAL A 80 -3.51 -1.95 -4.52
C VAL A 80 -3.73 -0.63 -3.80
N ILE A 81 -4.41 -0.69 -2.66
CA ILE A 81 -4.68 0.47 -1.82
C ILE A 81 -4.08 0.24 -0.43
N PHE A 82 -3.25 1.18 -0.01
CA PHE A 82 -2.83 1.31 1.39
C PHE A 82 -3.53 2.49 2.04
N GLN A 83 -3.82 2.38 3.33
CA GLN A 83 -4.41 3.44 4.14
C GLN A 83 -3.50 3.76 5.31
N GLY A 84 -3.28 5.04 5.59
CA GLY A 84 -2.43 5.45 6.69
C GLY A 84 -2.86 6.77 7.33
N THR A 85 -2.40 6.96 8.56
CA THR A 85 -2.51 8.19 9.31
C THR A 85 -1.12 8.57 9.80
N PRO A 86 -0.54 9.70 9.38
CA PRO A 86 0.77 10.10 9.85
C PRO A 86 0.74 10.44 11.33
N SER A 87 1.71 9.94 12.07
CA SER A 87 1.88 10.19 13.51
C SER A 87 2.93 11.28 13.76
N PRO A 88 3.05 11.79 14.99
CA PRO A 88 4.13 12.71 15.36
C PRO A 88 5.55 12.17 15.12
N ALA A 89 5.72 10.85 15.01
CA ALA A 89 7.01 10.22 14.74
C ALA A 89 7.52 10.40 13.30
N VAL A 90 6.67 10.89 12.38
CA VAL A 90 7.02 11.06 10.96
C VAL A 90 7.04 12.53 10.53
N LEU A 91 7.33 13.44 11.45
CA LEU A 91 7.38 14.87 11.17
C LEU A 91 8.78 15.31 10.70
N ASN A 92 8.80 16.36 9.89
CA ASN A 92 10.01 17.07 9.48
C ASN A 92 10.40 18.14 10.55
N PRO A 93 11.57 18.79 10.42
CA PRO A 93 12.00 19.81 11.38
C PRO A 93 11.06 21.01 11.54
N MET A 94 10.16 21.23 10.59
CA MET A 94 9.17 22.32 10.61
C MET A 94 7.81 21.89 11.20
N GLY A 95 7.71 20.65 11.69
CA GLY A 95 6.48 20.09 12.27
C GLY A 95 5.44 19.62 11.26
N GLY A 96 5.74 19.66 9.97
CA GLY A 96 4.89 19.06 8.93
C GLY A 96 5.23 17.58 8.71
N VAL A 97 4.34 16.83 8.06
CA VAL A 97 4.63 15.43 7.69
C VAL A 97 5.81 15.37 6.73
N HIS A 98 6.80 14.53 7.06
CA HIS A 98 8.00 14.37 6.25
C HIS A 98 7.69 13.78 4.87
N GLY A 99 8.30 14.32 3.81
CA GLY A 99 8.10 13.85 2.43
C GLY A 99 8.38 12.35 2.22
N GLY A 100 9.28 11.77 3.02
CA GLY A 100 9.56 10.34 3.03
C GLY A 100 8.35 9.48 3.42
N TRP A 101 7.44 9.96 4.27
CA TRP A 101 6.21 9.26 4.60
C TRP A 101 5.30 9.11 3.37
N TYR A 102 5.11 10.21 2.60
CA TYR A 102 4.35 10.18 1.34
C TYR A 102 4.97 9.22 0.34
N ALA A 103 6.30 9.31 0.19
CA ALA A 103 7.03 8.49 -0.77
C ALA A 103 6.92 6.99 -0.45
N THR A 104 7.10 6.62 0.82
CA THR A 104 7.00 5.20 1.25
C THR A 104 5.60 4.64 1.07
N LEU A 105 4.57 5.43 1.36
CA LEU A 105 3.19 4.98 1.21
C LEU A 105 2.82 4.82 -0.28
N LEU A 106 3.27 5.73 -1.14
CA LEU A 106 3.09 5.65 -2.60
C LEU A 106 3.91 4.49 -3.20
N ASP A 107 5.17 4.31 -2.79
CA ASP A 107 5.98 3.17 -3.24
C ASP A 107 5.30 1.85 -2.88
N SER A 108 4.85 1.70 -1.64
CA SER A 108 4.13 0.50 -1.20
C SER A 108 2.89 0.22 -2.06
N ALA A 109 2.09 1.25 -2.38
CA ALA A 109 0.90 1.07 -3.19
C ALA A 109 1.23 0.70 -4.64
N MET A 110 2.16 1.42 -5.27
CA MET A 110 2.52 1.22 -6.67
C MET A 110 3.29 -0.09 -6.89
N ALA A 111 4.29 -0.36 -6.06
CA ALA A 111 5.09 -1.58 -6.19
C ALA A 111 4.27 -2.84 -5.86
N CYS A 112 3.36 -2.78 -4.86
CA CYS A 112 2.43 -3.87 -4.60
C CYS A 112 1.37 -4.04 -5.70
N ALA A 113 0.94 -2.96 -6.38
CA ALA A 113 0.11 -3.10 -7.57
C ALA A 113 0.83 -3.87 -8.68
N VAL A 114 2.12 -3.56 -8.93
CA VAL A 114 2.98 -4.36 -9.83
C VAL A 114 3.07 -5.80 -9.34
N HIS A 115 3.28 -6.03 -8.04
CA HIS A 115 3.35 -7.38 -7.47
C HIS A 115 2.15 -8.23 -7.86
N THR A 116 0.94 -7.68 -7.87
CA THR A 116 -0.27 -8.44 -8.25
C THR A 116 -0.20 -9.03 -9.67
N LYS A 117 0.61 -8.45 -10.55
CA LYS A 117 0.79 -8.88 -11.94
C LYS A 117 1.98 -9.80 -12.14
N ILE A 118 2.79 -10.04 -11.10
CA ILE A 118 3.98 -10.89 -11.21
C ILE A 118 3.54 -12.37 -11.22
N PRO A 119 3.91 -13.14 -12.26
CA PRO A 119 3.60 -14.56 -12.31
C PRO A 119 4.38 -15.33 -11.24
N LYS A 120 3.91 -16.52 -10.91
CA LYS A 120 4.64 -17.43 -10.03
C LYS A 120 6.06 -17.70 -10.56
N GLY A 121 7.00 -17.88 -9.65
CA GLY A 121 8.39 -18.12 -9.98
C GLY A 121 9.19 -16.87 -10.33
N ARG A 122 8.58 -15.67 -10.29
CA ARG A 122 9.28 -14.42 -10.57
C ARG A 122 9.28 -13.50 -9.35
N LEU A 123 10.32 -12.69 -9.27
CA LEU A 123 10.46 -11.62 -8.26
C LEU A 123 10.47 -10.25 -8.92
N TYR A 124 10.28 -9.22 -8.14
CA TYR A 124 10.40 -7.84 -8.59
C TYR A 124 11.07 -6.97 -7.52
N THR A 125 11.57 -5.82 -7.93
CA THR A 125 12.05 -4.78 -7.03
C THR A 125 11.80 -3.41 -7.64
N THR A 126 11.54 -2.41 -6.80
CA THR A 126 11.50 -1.00 -7.21
C THR A 126 12.90 -0.59 -7.66
N ALA A 127 13.02 -0.08 -8.88
CA ALA A 127 14.27 0.44 -9.46
C ALA A 127 14.27 1.97 -9.55
N GLU A 128 13.10 2.57 -9.68
CA GLU A 128 12.92 4.02 -9.74
C GLU A 128 11.61 4.41 -9.05
N LEU A 129 11.62 5.52 -8.33
CA LEU A 129 10.47 6.10 -7.67
C LEU A 129 10.50 7.61 -7.87
N SER A 130 9.48 8.15 -8.54
CA SER A 130 9.27 9.59 -8.70
C SER A 130 8.01 10.02 -7.96
N VAL A 131 8.14 11.01 -7.07
CA VAL A 131 7.04 11.48 -6.23
C VAL A 131 6.94 12.99 -6.27
N ASN A 132 5.75 13.51 -6.52
CA ASN A 132 5.42 14.93 -6.48
C ASN A 132 4.48 15.20 -5.31
N LEU A 133 4.96 16.02 -4.36
CA LEU A 133 4.19 16.46 -3.20
C LEU A 133 3.47 17.75 -3.57
N VAL A 134 2.16 17.68 -3.70
CA VAL A 134 1.35 18.82 -4.17
C VAL A 134 0.62 19.54 -3.03
N ARG A 135 0.56 18.91 -1.84
CA ARG A 135 -0.12 19.49 -0.68
C ARG A 135 0.47 18.98 0.63
N GLY A 136 0.65 19.89 1.58
CA GLY A 136 1.01 19.52 2.95
C GLY A 136 -0.15 18.80 3.65
N ILE A 137 0.16 17.72 4.37
CA ILE A 137 -0.78 17.04 5.24
C ILE A 137 -0.85 17.83 6.55
N GLY A 138 -2.04 18.36 6.87
CA GLY A 138 -2.32 18.97 8.16
C GLY A 138 -2.86 17.93 9.15
N GLN A 139 -3.90 18.29 9.88
CA GLN A 139 -4.62 17.39 10.77
C GLN A 139 -5.61 16.50 9.99
N THR A 140 -5.13 15.80 8.98
CA THR A 140 -5.95 14.91 8.15
C THR A 140 -5.97 13.53 8.80
N PRO A 141 -7.13 13.00 9.14
CA PRO A 141 -7.23 11.78 9.93
C PRO A 141 -6.77 10.55 9.18
N LYS A 142 -7.11 10.42 7.89
CA LYS A 142 -6.76 9.25 7.09
C LYS A 142 -6.51 9.63 5.63
N LEU A 143 -5.53 8.93 5.03
CA LEU A 143 -5.16 9.07 3.63
C LEU A 143 -5.08 7.69 2.98
N ARG A 144 -5.44 7.60 1.71
CA ARG A 144 -5.25 6.41 0.89
C ARG A 144 -4.25 6.66 -0.22
N ALA A 145 -3.26 5.77 -0.32
CA ALA A 145 -2.44 5.65 -1.52
C ALA A 145 -3.04 4.57 -2.41
N VAL A 146 -3.44 4.97 -3.60
CA VAL A 146 -3.98 4.09 -4.64
C VAL A 146 -2.92 3.91 -5.70
N GLY A 147 -2.37 2.70 -5.81
CA GLY A 147 -1.40 2.32 -6.83
C GLY A 147 -2.08 1.54 -7.96
N ARG A 148 -1.76 1.87 -9.21
CA ARG A 148 -2.29 1.21 -10.41
C ARG A 148 -1.17 0.89 -11.39
N VAL A 149 -1.19 -0.32 -11.90
CA VAL A 149 -0.26 -0.73 -12.97
C VAL A 149 -0.59 0.01 -14.26
N ILE A 150 0.44 0.59 -14.89
CA ILE A 150 0.35 1.17 -16.23
C ILE A 150 0.71 0.11 -17.27
N HIS A 151 1.84 -0.60 -17.04
CA HIS A 151 2.36 -1.59 -17.98
C HIS A 151 3.14 -2.68 -17.25
N VAL A 152 3.05 -3.91 -17.77
CA VAL A 152 3.91 -5.03 -17.35
C VAL A 152 4.51 -5.70 -18.57
N GLY A 153 5.84 -5.64 -18.66
CA GLY A 153 6.65 -6.35 -19.63
C GLY A 153 7.35 -7.57 -19.01
N ARG A 154 8.25 -8.18 -19.78
CA ARG A 154 8.97 -9.37 -19.32
C ARG A 154 10.00 -9.08 -18.22
N GLN A 155 10.66 -7.93 -18.25
CA GLN A 155 11.76 -7.56 -17.34
C GLN A 155 11.48 -6.28 -16.56
N MET A 156 10.43 -5.56 -16.90
CA MET A 156 10.11 -4.28 -16.32
C MET A 156 8.59 -4.08 -16.25
N ALA A 157 8.14 -3.42 -15.20
CA ALA A 157 6.78 -2.94 -15.05
C ALA A 157 6.77 -1.49 -14.58
N THR A 158 5.72 -0.76 -14.91
CA THR A 158 5.50 0.61 -14.46
C THR A 158 4.13 0.74 -13.81
N ALA A 159 4.05 1.58 -12.80
CA ALA A 159 2.80 1.90 -12.12
C ALA A 159 2.73 3.40 -11.79
N GLU A 160 1.52 3.89 -11.61
CA GLU A 160 1.23 5.22 -11.09
C GLU A 160 0.53 5.13 -9.73
N GLY A 161 0.61 6.20 -8.94
CA GLY A 161 -0.04 6.26 -7.64
C GLY A 161 -0.53 7.67 -7.29
N LYS A 162 -1.59 7.71 -6.49
CA LYS A 162 -2.15 8.94 -5.92
C LYS A 162 -2.37 8.78 -4.43
N LEU A 163 -1.99 9.81 -3.66
CA LEU A 163 -2.31 9.93 -2.24
C LEU A 163 -3.45 10.92 -2.09
N ILE A 164 -4.59 10.45 -1.59
CA ILE A 164 -5.84 11.21 -1.48
C ILE A 164 -6.45 11.09 -0.09
N ASP A 165 -7.27 12.08 0.31
CA ASP A 165 -8.18 11.95 1.44
C ASP A 165 -9.54 11.39 1.03
N ALA A 166 -10.46 11.28 2.00
CA ALA A 166 -11.80 10.73 1.77
C ALA A 166 -12.69 11.63 0.88
N ASP A 167 -12.31 12.89 0.68
CA ASP A 167 -12.96 13.82 -0.23
C ASP A 167 -12.40 13.75 -1.65
N GLY A 168 -11.41 12.86 -1.88
CA GLY A 168 -10.71 12.74 -3.15
C GLY A 168 -9.67 13.83 -3.41
N LYS A 169 -9.33 14.64 -2.41
CA LYS A 169 -8.35 15.71 -2.53
C LYS A 169 -6.94 15.15 -2.62
N LEU A 170 -6.21 15.55 -3.64
CA LEU A 170 -4.86 15.07 -3.92
C LEU A 170 -3.83 15.72 -2.99
N TYR A 171 -2.96 14.89 -2.39
CA TYR A 171 -1.82 15.30 -1.56
C TYR A 171 -0.48 15.02 -2.22
N ALA A 172 -0.37 13.91 -2.92
CA ALA A 172 0.80 13.55 -3.71
C ALA A 172 0.42 12.62 -4.85
N HIS A 173 1.26 12.55 -5.85
CA HIS A 173 1.19 11.53 -6.90
C HIS A 173 2.59 11.12 -7.31
N GLY A 174 2.69 9.97 -7.97
CA GLY A 174 3.98 9.48 -8.43
C GLY A 174 3.88 8.39 -9.46
N THR A 175 5.05 7.99 -9.94
CA THR A 175 5.25 6.83 -10.80
C THR A 175 6.39 5.98 -10.25
N THR A 176 6.38 4.70 -10.60
CA THR A 176 7.48 3.79 -10.29
C THR A 176 7.80 2.89 -11.46
N THR A 177 9.08 2.53 -11.57
CA THR A 177 9.57 1.47 -12.44
C THR A 177 10.08 0.32 -11.58
N CYS A 178 9.57 -0.88 -11.81
CA CYS A 178 10.01 -2.09 -11.15
C CYS A 178 10.74 -3.00 -12.13
N LEU A 179 11.84 -3.60 -11.70
CA LEU A 179 12.52 -4.68 -12.42
C LEU A 179 11.92 -6.03 -12.04
N ILE A 180 11.72 -6.88 -13.01
CA ILE A 180 11.20 -8.25 -12.85
C ILE A 180 12.31 -9.23 -13.20
N PHE A 181 12.61 -10.19 -12.31
CA PHE A 181 13.72 -11.11 -12.44
C PHE A 181 13.40 -12.50 -11.89
N ASP A 182 14.21 -13.47 -12.26
CA ASP A 182 14.14 -14.82 -11.71
C ASP A 182 14.85 -14.88 -10.36
N PRO A 183 14.32 -15.61 -9.36
CA PRO A 183 15.04 -15.85 -8.11
C PRO A 183 16.34 -16.60 -8.39
N LYS A 184 17.41 -16.23 -7.66
CA LYS A 184 18.70 -16.93 -7.72
C LYS A 184 18.62 -18.28 -7.02
#